data_a59ed8565415ccf71bb36968bad264fe
#
_entry.id   a59ed8565415ccf71bb36968bad264fe
#
_cell.length_a   1.000
_cell.length_b   1.000
_cell.length_c   1.000
_cell.angle_alpha   90.00
_cell.angle_beta   90.00
_cell.angle_gamma   90.00
#
_symmetry.space_group_name_H-M   'P 1'
#
loop_
_entity.id
_entity.type
_entity.pdbx_description
1 polymer ?
#
loop_
_entity_poly.entity_id
_entity_poly.type
_entity_poly.pdbx_seq_one_letter_code
_entity_poly.pdbx_strand_id
1 'polypeptide(L)'
;MKIPNIEHAVFIEAPIEKVWQTLTTSEGWNSWFTDGTEIDLKEGGYIKLRWKNFGIGHYTTEDGGTILKVIPNIKFIFQWSPASSPTTVAFNLEQLGSGTKVLLTETGYPESEKDLQVCIGCAVGWGEALTLLKFFLEHGITYGKVPEK
;
A
#
# COMPACT_ATOMS: atom_id res chain seq x y z
N MET A 1 -11.13 24.39 3.85
CA MET A 1 -11.38 22.99 4.22
C MET A 1 -10.06 22.27 4.34
N LYS A 2 -9.84 21.56 5.44
CA LYS A 2 -8.63 20.76 5.62
C LYS A 2 -8.97 19.27 5.44
N ILE A 3 -8.22 18.60 4.55
CA ILE A 3 -8.41 17.16 4.34
C ILE A 3 -7.60 16.39 5.39
N PRO A 4 -8.22 15.48 6.14
CA PRO A 4 -7.52 14.71 7.14
C PRO A 4 -6.56 13.71 6.51
N ASN A 5 -5.55 13.29 7.27
CA ASN A 5 -4.67 12.20 6.87
C ASN A 5 -5.41 10.87 6.93
N ILE A 6 -5.02 9.96 6.06
CA ILE A 6 -5.48 8.58 6.14
C ILE A 6 -4.60 7.86 7.16
N GLU A 7 -5.24 7.08 8.03
CA GLU A 7 -4.55 6.25 9.01
C GLU A 7 -5.32 4.95 9.19
N HIS A 8 -4.61 3.82 9.08
CA HIS A 8 -5.21 2.52 9.26
C HIS A 8 -4.17 1.52 9.76
N ALA A 9 -4.57 0.69 10.72
CA ALA A 9 -3.68 -0.31 11.28
C ALA A 9 -4.30 -1.70 11.19
N VAL A 10 -3.45 -2.72 11.02
CA VAL A 10 -3.86 -4.11 11.01
C VAL A 10 -2.82 -4.94 11.77
N PHE A 11 -3.29 -5.97 12.48
CA PHE A 11 -2.41 -6.97 13.07
C PHE A 11 -2.36 -8.20 12.16
N ILE A 12 -1.15 -8.65 11.83
CA ILE A 12 -0.90 -9.80 10.95
C ILE A 12 -0.12 -10.85 11.72
N GLU A 13 -0.64 -12.08 11.79
CA GLU A 13 0.04 -13.23 12.38
C GLU A 13 1.10 -13.75 11.41
N ALA A 14 2.15 -12.97 11.23
CA ALA A 14 3.31 -13.31 10.40
C ALA A 14 4.54 -12.61 10.96
N PRO A 15 5.74 -13.21 10.80
CA PRO A 15 6.97 -12.57 11.26
C PRO A 15 7.22 -11.24 10.57
N ILE A 16 7.79 -10.30 11.30
CA ILE A 16 8.05 -8.93 10.79
C ILE A 16 8.91 -8.94 9.53
N GLU A 17 9.88 -9.85 9.42
CA GLU A 17 10.73 -9.98 8.25
C GLU A 17 9.92 -10.37 7.00
N LYS A 18 8.91 -11.22 7.18
CA LYS A 18 8.03 -11.65 6.08
C LYS A 18 7.13 -10.52 5.63
N VAL A 19 6.58 -9.77 6.57
CA VAL A 19 5.76 -8.59 6.27
C VAL A 19 6.60 -7.55 5.53
N TRP A 20 7.79 -7.27 6.03
CA TRP A 20 8.73 -6.33 5.41
C TRP A 20 9.06 -6.72 3.98
N GLN A 21 9.45 -7.98 3.75
CA GLN A 21 9.76 -8.47 2.42
C GLN A 21 8.57 -8.32 1.46
N THR A 22 7.38 -8.61 1.94
CA THR A 22 6.16 -8.52 1.12
C THR A 22 5.84 -7.08 0.70
N LEU A 23 6.19 -6.10 1.52
CA LEU A 23 5.94 -4.68 1.26
C LEU A 23 7.10 -3.96 0.55
N THR A 24 8.26 -4.58 0.42
CA THR A 24 9.45 -3.90 -0.10
C THR A 24 10.08 -4.57 -1.31
N THR A 25 9.48 -5.62 -1.84
CA THR A 25 9.96 -6.29 -3.05
C THR A 25 8.89 -6.30 -4.13
N SER A 26 9.32 -6.30 -5.40
CA SER A 26 8.40 -6.44 -6.54
C SER A 26 7.63 -7.75 -6.45
N GLU A 27 8.31 -8.84 -6.16
CA GLU A 27 7.70 -10.16 -6.00
C GLU A 27 6.67 -10.15 -4.86
N GLY A 28 7.01 -9.50 -3.74
CA GLY A 28 6.11 -9.37 -2.60
C GLY A 28 4.80 -8.70 -2.98
N TRP A 29 4.87 -7.51 -3.56
CA TRP A 29 3.68 -6.77 -3.99
C TRP A 29 2.85 -7.56 -5.01
N ASN A 30 3.51 -8.17 -6.00
CA ASN A 30 2.83 -8.91 -7.07
C ASN A 30 2.16 -10.19 -6.56
N SER A 31 2.54 -10.67 -5.39
CA SER A 31 1.96 -11.89 -4.84
C SER A 31 0.56 -11.69 -4.26
N TRP A 32 0.20 -10.47 -3.86
CA TRP A 32 -1.09 -10.25 -3.17
C TRP A 32 -1.92 -9.09 -3.71
N PHE A 33 -1.34 -8.12 -4.39
CA PHE A 33 -2.07 -6.88 -4.74
C PHE A 33 -1.84 -6.41 -6.17
N THR A 34 -0.62 -6.41 -6.65
CA THR A 34 -0.23 -5.73 -7.90
C THR A 34 0.21 -6.73 -8.97
N ASP A 35 0.48 -6.20 -10.18
CA ASP A 35 0.94 -6.97 -11.31
C ASP A 35 2.00 -6.16 -12.06
N GLY A 36 3.26 -6.56 -11.96
CA GLY A 36 4.37 -5.88 -12.62
C GLY A 36 4.97 -4.72 -11.86
N THR A 37 4.86 -4.71 -10.53
CA THR A 37 5.48 -3.69 -9.69
C THR A 37 7.00 -3.68 -9.83
N GLU A 38 7.58 -2.48 -9.83
CA GLU A 38 9.03 -2.27 -9.86
C GLU A 38 9.44 -1.46 -8.63
N ILE A 39 10.52 -1.87 -7.97
CA ILE A 39 11.06 -1.17 -6.80
C ILE A 39 12.58 -1.11 -6.90
N ASP A 40 13.14 0.09 -6.74
CA ASP A 40 14.55 0.32 -6.45
C ASP A 40 14.64 0.72 -4.99
N LEU A 41 14.84 -0.27 -4.11
CA LEU A 41 14.68 -0.13 -2.66
C LEU A 41 15.86 0.59 -2.01
N LYS A 42 15.83 1.90 -2.07
CA LYS A 42 16.79 2.78 -1.37
C LYS A 42 16.18 4.17 -1.25
N GLU A 43 16.67 4.97 -0.32
CA GLU A 43 16.31 6.38 -0.24
C GLU A 43 16.72 7.08 -1.52
N GLY A 44 15.80 7.82 -2.14
CA GLY A 44 16.00 8.41 -3.47
C GLY A 44 15.74 7.47 -4.63
N GLY A 45 15.49 6.19 -4.37
CA GLY A 45 15.04 5.24 -5.37
C GLY A 45 13.57 5.45 -5.72
N TYR A 46 12.97 4.47 -6.37
CA TYR A 46 11.60 4.60 -6.83
C TYR A 46 10.77 3.35 -6.56
N ILE A 47 9.45 3.53 -6.54
CA ILE A 47 8.47 2.46 -6.57
C ILE A 47 7.47 2.76 -7.68
N LYS A 48 7.10 1.73 -8.45
CA LYS A 48 6.06 1.82 -9.45
C LYS A 48 5.12 0.64 -9.27
N LEU A 49 3.93 0.94 -8.79
CA LEU A 49 2.87 -0.03 -8.55
C LEU A 49 2.01 -0.13 -9.80
N ARG A 50 1.69 -1.35 -10.22
CA ARG A 50 0.83 -1.59 -11.39
C ARG A 50 -0.27 -2.57 -11.03
N TRP A 51 -1.46 -2.29 -11.53
CA TRP A 51 -2.61 -3.18 -11.40
C TRP A 51 -3.12 -3.56 -12.78
N LYS A 52 -3.56 -4.80 -12.93
CA LYS A 52 -4.11 -5.32 -14.18
C LYS A 52 -5.39 -6.11 -13.88
N ASN A 53 -6.52 -5.61 -14.39
CA ASN A 53 -7.84 -6.21 -14.19
C ASN A 53 -8.15 -6.49 -12.72
N PHE A 54 -7.82 -5.54 -11.86
CA PHE A 54 -7.95 -5.74 -10.40
C PHE A 54 -9.36 -5.42 -9.93
N GLY A 55 -9.92 -6.32 -9.11
CA GLY A 55 -11.17 -6.11 -8.39
C GLY A 55 -12.41 -6.15 -9.27
N ILE A 56 -13.54 -5.81 -8.67
CA ILE A 56 -14.85 -5.78 -9.35
C ILE A 56 -14.88 -4.75 -10.48
N GLY A 57 -14.10 -3.69 -10.37
CA GLY A 57 -14.00 -2.64 -11.40
C GLY A 57 -13.06 -2.98 -12.54
N HIS A 58 -12.37 -4.12 -12.49
CA HIS A 58 -11.38 -4.55 -13.48
C HIS A 58 -10.35 -3.45 -13.78
N TYR A 59 -9.81 -2.83 -12.72
CA TYR A 59 -8.89 -1.71 -12.86
C TYR A 59 -7.56 -2.13 -13.46
N THR A 60 -7.14 -1.40 -14.48
CA THR A 60 -5.80 -1.49 -15.06
C THR A 60 -5.20 -0.10 -14.99
N THR A 61 -4.23 0.08 -14.14
CA THR A 61 -3.62 1.39 -13.87
C THR A 61 -2.23 1.23 -13.28
N GLU A 62 -1.54 2.34 -13.14
CA GLU A 62 -0.25 2.38 -12.46
C GLU A 62 -0.09 3.70 -11.71
N ASP A 63 0.72 3.70 -10.67
CA ASP A 63 1.09 4.88 -9.92
C ASP A 63 2.42 4.60 -9.20
N GLY A 64 3.13 5.65 -8.84
CA GLY A 64 4.38 5.49 -8.12
C GLY A 64 5.09 6.82 -7.90
N GLY A 65 6.28 6.73 -7.37
CA GLY A 65 7.07 7.91 -7.09
C GLY A 65 8.38 7.57 -6.38
N THR A 66 8.89 8.55 -5.64
CA THR A 66 10.18 8.46 -4.98
C THR A 66 10.07 7.77 -3.62
N ILE A 67 11.02 6.88 -3.34
CA ILE A 67 11.19 6.30 -2.02
C ILE A 67 11.93 7.29 -1.13
N LEU A 68 11.31 7.66 -0.01
CA LEU A 68 11.84 8.67 0.90
C LEU A 68 12.62 8.08 2.06
N LYS A 69 12.23 6.91 2.55
CA LYS A 69 12.88 6.29 3.72
C LYS A 69 12.76 4.78 3.68
N VAL A 70 13.85 4.11 4.05
CA VAL A 70 13.92 2.65 4.18
C VAL A 70 14.68 2.33 5.46
N ILE A 71 13.96 1.82 6.47
CA ILE A 71 14.56 1.30 7.70
C ILE A 71 14.06 -0.14 7.83
N PRO A 72 14.94 -1.15 7.56
CA PRO A 72 14.50 -2.55 7.51
C PRO A 72 13.68 -2.97 8.72
N ASN A 73 12.58 -3.64 8.46
CA ASN A 73 11.61 -4.13 9.46
C ASN A 73 10.92 -3.06 10.29
N ILE A 74 11.12 -1.77 9.99
CA ILE A 74 10.57 -0.68 10.80
C ILE A 74 9.75 0.28 9.97
N LYS A 75 10.33 0.81 8.89
CA LYS A 75 9.67 1.91 8.18
C LYS A 75 9.98 1.91 6.70
N PHE A 76 8.93 2.05 5.88
CA PHE A 76 9.02 2.21 4.44
C PHE A 76 8.12 3.37 4.02
N ILE A 77 8.71 4.43 3.49
CA ILE A 77 7.99 5.65 3.11
C ILE A 77 8.27 5.96 1.65
N PHE A 78 7.21 6.19 0.89
CA PHE A 78 7.31 6.59 -0.51
C PHE A 78 6.22 7.60 -0.87
N GLN A 79 6.43 8.29 -1.98
CA GLN A 79 5.42 9.16 -2.57
C GLN A 79 4.80 8.48 -3.78
N TRP A 80 3.55 8.79 -4.03
CA TRP A 80 2.82 8.48 -5.25
C TRP A 80 1.86 9.60 -5.56
N SER A 81 1.07 9.50 -6.64
CA SER A 81 0.29 10.64 -7.13
C SER A 81 -1.15 10.28 -7.46
N PRO A 82 -1.96 9.85 -6.49
CA PRO A 82 -3.39 9.61 -6.73
C PRO A 82 -4.17 10.92 -6.82
N ALA A 83 -3.66 11.98 -6.21
CA ALA A 83 -4.30 13.29 -6.12
C ALA A 83 -3.64 14.28 -7.08
N SER A 84 -4.01 15.54 -6.99
CA SER A 84 -3.50 16.61 -7.87
C SER A 84 -2.04 16.99 -7.56
N SER A 85 -1.49 16.55 -6.43
CA SER A 85 -0.06 16.60 -6.15
C SER A 85 0.35 15.35 -5.37
N PRO A 86 1.66 15.01 -5.31
CA PRO A 86 2.10 13.79 -4.65
C PRO A 86 1.69 13.73 -3.19
N THR A 87 1.26 12.55 -2.76
CA THR A 87 1.01 12.24 -1.35
C THR A 87 2.11 11.33 -0.83
N THR A 88 2.24 11.25 0.49
CA THR A 88 3.27 10.44 1.15
C THR A 88 2.61 9.28 1.86
N VAL A 89 3.01 8.06 1.50
CA VAL A 89 2.56 6.82 2.10
C VAL A 89 3.65 6.29 3.02
N ALA A 90 3.31 5.98 4.26
CA ALA A 90 4.24 5.39 5.22
C ALA A 90 3.68 4.09 5.77
N PHE A 91 4.48 3.02 5.68
CA PHE A 91 4.26 1.78 6.40
C PHE A 91 5.19 1.74 7.60
N ASN A 92 4.62 1.63 8.79
CA ASN A 92 5.38 1.46 10.03
C ASN A 92 5.08 0.08 10.60
N LEU A 93 6.12 -0.70 10.86
CA LEU A 93 6.00 -2.07 11.35
C LEU A 93 6.47 -2.14 12.80
N GLU A 94 5.74 -2.89 13.62
CA GLU A 94 6.07 -3.14 15.01
C GLU A 94 5.78 -4.59 15.35
N GLN A 95 6.75 -5.29 15.92
CA GLN A 95 6.55 -6.66 16.35
C GLN A 95 5.65 -6.69 17.58
N LEU A 96 4.59 -7.49 17.55
CA LEU A 96 3.69 -7.74 18.66
C LEU A 96 3.56 -9.25 18.85
N GLY A 97 4.21 -9.78 19.90
CA GLY A 97 4.25 -11.23 20.10
C GLY A 97 4.91 -11.93 18.92
N SER A 98 4.23 -12.92 18.35
CA SER A 98 4.68 -13.64 17.16
C SER A 98 4.27 -12.98 15.85
N GLY A 99 3.51 -11.91 15.91
CA GLY A 99 2.98 -11.23 14.73
C GLY A 99 3.49 -9.80 14.58
N THR A 100 2.88 -9.06 13.67
CA THR A 100 3.30 -7.72 13.28
C THR A 100 2.12 -6.77 13.21
N LYS A 101 2.23 -5.62 13.86
CA LYS A 101 1.34 -4.50 13.63
C LYS A 101 1.86 -3.72 12.41
N VAL A 102 0.99 -3.50 11.45
CA VAL A 102 1.26 -2.63 10.30
C VAL A 102 0.41 -1.39 10.45
N LEU A 103 1.05 -0.24 10.58
CA LEU A 103 0.38 1.06 10.58
C LEU A 103 0.66 1.73 9.24
N LEU A 104 -0.39 2.02 8.50
CA LEU A 104 -0.29 2.79 7.27
C LEU A 104 -0.81 4.20 7.52
N THR A 105 -0.05 5.19 7.02
CA THR A 105 -0.53 6.57 6.95
C THR A 105 -0.34 7.08 5.53
N GLU A 106 -1.25 7.94 5.10
CA GLU A 106 -1.10 8.70 3.86
C GLU A 106 -1.42 10.15 4.13
N THR A 107 -0.50 11.05 3.75
CA THR A 107 -0.58 12.47 4.07
C THR A 107 -0.32 13.31 2.84
N GLY A 108 -0.74 14.58 2.88
CA GLY A 108 -0.39 15.55 1.84
C GLY A 108 -1.47 15.77 0.78
N TYR A 109 -2.71 15.39 1.03
CA TYR A 109 -3.80 15.71 0.10
C TYR A 109 -4.02 17.21 0.02
N PRO A 110 -4.02 17.80 -1.19
CA PRO A 110 -4.34 19.22 -1.35
C PRO A 110 -5.78 19.50 -0.96
N GLU A 111 -6.05 20.73 -0.53
CA GLU A 111 -7.36 21.16 -0.06
C GLU A 111 -8.27 21.54 -1.23
N SER A 112 -8.86 20.56 -1.88
CA SER A 112 -9.87 20.74 -2.92
C SER A 112 -10.95 19.68 -2.81
N GLU A 113 -12.13 19.96 -3.33
CA GLU A 113 -13.22 18.98 -3.32
C GLU A 113 -12.86 17.72 -4.13
N LYS A 114 -12.19 17.89 -5.26
CA LYS A 114 -11.72 16.77 -6.08
C LYS A 114 -10.74 15.90 -5.31
N ASP A 115 -9.78 16.51 -4.61
CA ASP A 115 -8.80 15.78 -3.82
C ASP A 115 -9.42 15.14 -2.59
N LEU A 116 -10.46 15.73 -2.01
CA LEU A 116 -11.22 15.09 -0.95
C LEU A 116 -11.86 13.78 -1.43
N GLN A 117 -12.46 13.77 -2.62
CA GLN A 117 -13.04 12.54 -3.18
C GLN A 117 -11.97 11.48 -3.42
N VAL A 118 -10.80 11.87 -3.91
CA VAL A 118 -9.68 10.96 -4.08
C VAL A 118 -9.22 10.41 -2.72
N CYS A 119 -9.11 11.25 -1.71
CA CYS A 119 -8.72 10.83 -0.35
C CYS A 119 -9.70 9.78 0.20
N ILE A 120 -11.00 10.00 0.06
CA ILE A 120 -12.01 9.03 0.50
C ILE A 120 -11.82 7.69 -0.22
N GLY A 121 -11.63 7.72 -1.54
CA GLY A 121 -11.39 6.52 -2.32
C GLY A 121 -10.12 5.77 -1.89
N CYS A 122 -9.05 6.49 -1.64
CA CYS A 122 -7.79 5.90 -1.15
C CYS A 122 -7.95 5.33 0.26
N ALA A 123 -8.71 5.98 1.14
CA ALA A 123 -8.96 5.46 2.48
C ALA A 123 -9.70 4.11 2.43
N VAL A 124 -10.72 4.02 1.59
CA VAL A 124 -11.44 2.76 1.35
C VAL A 124 -10.49 1.71 0.76
N GLY A 125 -9.72 2.09 -0.25
CA GLY A 125 -8.77 1.20 -0.92
C GLY A 125 -7.68 0.68 0.03
N TRP A 126 -7.13 1.52 0.89
CA TRP A 126 -6.11 1.08 1.86
C TRP A 126 -6.69 0.14 2.91
N GLY A 127 -7.93 0.36 3.35
CA GLY A 127 -8.61 -0.56 4.27
C GLY A 127 -8.76 -1.95 3.64
N GLU A 128 -9.18 -2.02 2.38
CA GLU A 128 -9.25 -3.27 1.63
C GLU A 128 -7.85 -3.88 1.47
N ALA A 129 -6.88 -3.09 1.01
CA ALA A 129 -5.53 -3.58 0.75
C ALA A 129 -4.88 -4.21 2.00
N LEU A 130 -4.97 -3.56 3.16
CA LEU A 130 -4.39 -4.11 4.39
C LEU A 130 -5.09 -5.40 4.82
N THR A 131 -6.39 -5.52 4.59
CA THR A 131 -7.13 -6.76 4.84
C THR A 131 -6.66 -7.87 3.90
N LEU A 132 -6.46 -7.56 2.61
CA LEU A 132 -5.94 -8.52 1.63
C LEU A 132 -4.52 -8.96 1.99
N LEU A 133 -3.67 -8.04 2.42
CA LEU A 133 -2.32 -8.37 2.88
C LEU A 133 -2.36 -9.36 4.04
N LYS A 134 -3.23 -9.11 5.02
CA LYS A 134 -3.42 -9.99 6.17
C LYS A 134 -3.85 -11.40 5.73
N PHE A 135 -4.86 -11.51 4.89
CA PHE A 135 -5.33 -12.80 4.40
C PHE A 135 -4.26 -13.54 3.61
N PHE A 136 -3.51 -12.83 2.80
CA PHE A 136 -2.42 -13.44 2.04
C PHE A 136 -1.33 -13.98 2.96
N LEU A 137 -0.86 -13.18 3.90
CA LEU A 137 0.24 -13.57 4.77
C LEU A 137 -0.14 -14.66 5.78
N GLU A 138 -1.38 -14.65 6.28
CA GLU A 138 -1.84 -15.62 7.26
C GLU A 138 -2.36 -16.92 6.64
N HIS A 139 -2.93 -16.85 5.44
CA HIS A 139 -3.68 -17.99 4.86
C HIS A 139 -3.31 -18.32 3.42
N GLY A 140 -2.45 -17.52 2.77
CA GLY A 140 -2.12 -17.72 1.36
C GLY A 140 -3.26 -17.42 0.40
N ILE A 141 -4.30 -16.74 0.87
CA ILE A 141 -5.47 -16.40 0.05
C ILE A 141 -5.18 -15.11 -0.71
N THR A 142 -5.44 -15.12 -2.01
CA THR A 142 -5.31 -13.93 -2.86
C THR A 142 -6.67 -13.48 -3.37
N TYR A 143 -6.75 -12.19 -3.66
CA TYR A 143 -7.92 -11.55 -4.25
C TYR A 143 -7.47 -10.66 -5.41
N GLY A 144 -8.39 -10.27 -6.25
CA GLY A 144 -8.11 -9.30 -7.30
C GLY A 144 -8.58 -9.73 -8.67
N LYS A 145 -8.77 -11.03 -8.90
CA LYS A 145 -9.29 -11.55 -10.15
C LYS A 145 -10.78 -11.86 -9.99
N VAL A 146 -11.61 -11.00 -10.56
CA VAL A 146 -13.07 -11.15 -10.53
C VAL A 146 -13.55 -11.57 -11.91
N PRO A 147 -14.38 -12.63 -12.04
CA PRO A 147 -14.87 -13.06 -13.33
C PRO A 147 -15.66 -11.96 -14.02
N GLU A 148 -15.54 -11.89 -15.34
CA GLU A 148 -16.42 -11.09 -16.16
C GLU A 148 -17.75 -11.82 -16.34
N LYS A 149 -18.80 -11.06 -16.72
CA LYS A 149 -20.11 -11.66 -16.98
C LYS A 149 -20.07 -12.61 -18.17
#